data_f40a55c027e5c2f704dd31a4bbbbc48f
#
_entry.id   f40a55c027e5c2f704dd31a4bbbbc48f
#
_cell.length_a   1.000
_cell.length_b   1.000
_cell.length_c   1.000
_cell.angle_alpha   90.00
_cell.angle_beta   90.00
_cell.angle_gamma   90.00
#
_symmetry.space_group_name_H-M   'P 1'
#
loop_
_entity.id
_entity.type
_entity.pdbx_description
1 polymer ?
#
loop_
_entity_poly.entity_id
_entity_poly.type
_entity_poly.pdbx_seq_one_letter_code
_entity_poly.pdbx_strand_id
1 'polypeptide(L)'
;GQPLFPTHALCIRRSQQHRSPPAGIDFRGAFRILNISELHQRNWYLAQYIPTGKNREHLFSWLSEQHVLPWTPLILKKVRRTDKVCGYRRHIHAVFPGYFFLKADPESHSFTHLRRHSAFLDFVKMAGEIKTVREDIVQSLMKVYPDPALNPAAREELDAASTLWLTKARYQYLLRLDAQPLPESRIALLLHLVSDDGALT
;
A
#
# COMPACT_ATOMS: atom_id res chain seq x y z
N GLY A 1 -48.12 7.63 26.35
CA GLY A 1 -47.09 7.06 25.50
C GLY A 1 -46.53 8.10 24.56
N GLN A 2 -45.34 8.62 24.83
CA GLN A 2 -44.63 9.48 23.88
C GLN A 2 -43.82 8.61 22.93
N PRO A 3 -43.85 8.85 21.63
CA PRO A 3 -42.93 8.19 20.75
C PRO A 3 -41.57 8.83 20.88
N LEU A 4 -40.63 8.09 21.37
CA LEU A 4 -39.22 8.41 21.30
C LEU A 4 -38.77 8.38 19.82
N PHE A 5 -38.63 9.54 19.22
CA PHE A 5 -37.96 9.64 17.93
C PHE A 5 -36.46 9.42 18.15
N PRO A 6 -35.86 8.48 17.42
CA PRO A 6 -34.44 8.27 17.54
C PRO A 6 -33.70 9.45 16.94
N THR A 7 -32.99 10.13 17.79
CA THR A 7 -32.07 11.24 17.46
C THR A 7 -30.93 10.83 16.49
N HIS A 8 -30.87 9.55 16.17
CA HIS A 8 -29.84 9.02 15.26
C HIS A 8 -30.02 9.38 13.79
N ALA A 9 -31.25 9.68 13.36
CA ALA A 9 -31.48 9.99 11.94
C ALA A 9 -30.92 11.38 11.53
N LEU A 10 -30.77 12.30 12.47
CA LEU A 10 -30.23 13.63 12.22
C LEU A 10 -28.70 13.68 12.21
N CYS A 11 -28.06 12.76 12.92
CA CYS A 11 -26.58 12.65 12.89
C CYS A 11 -26.05 12.05 11.58
N ILE A 12 -26.79 11.14 10.97
CA ILE A 12 -26.36 10.49 9.71
C ILE A 12 -26.46 11.44 8.53
N ARG A 13 -27.43 12.36 8.54
CA ARG A 13 -27.56 13.36 7.46
C ARG A 13 -26.53 14.50 7.53
N ARG A 14 -25.97 14.79 8.70
CA ARG A 14 -24.93 15.81 8.85
C ARG A 14 -23.53 15.32 8.50
N SER A 15 -23.29 14.03 8.55
CA SER A 15 -21.99 13.48 8.15
C SER A 15 -21.82 13.33 6.63
N GLN A 16 -22.88 13.56 5.85
CA GLN A 16 -22.80 13.61 4.38
C GLN A 16 -22.58 15.02 3.82
N GLN A 17 -22.54 16.05 4.67
CA GLN A 17 -22.10 17.36 4.21
C GLN A 17 -20.59 17.36 4.07
N HIS A 18 -20.16 17.23 2.80
CA HIS A 18 -18.90 17.72 2.25
C HIS A 18 -17.81 18.04 3.30
N ARG A 19 -17.29 17.05 3.96
CA ARG A 19 -15.90 17.14 4.33
C ARG A 19 -15.14 16.84 3.06
N SER A 20 -14.64 17.88 2.43
CA SER A 20 -13.52 17.75 1.52
C SER A 20 -12.55 16.78 2.17
N PRO A 21 -12.07 15.75 1.47
CA PRO A 21 -11.03 14.91 2.02
C PRO A 21 -9.93 15.82 2.52
N PRO A 22 -9.30 15.51 3.67
CA PRO A 22 -8.15 16.29 4.10
C PRO A 22 -7.23 16.44 2.91
N ALA A 23 -6.61 17.61 2.76
CA ALA A 23 -5.67 17.90 1.69
C ALA A 23 -4.48 16.94 1.80
N GLY A 24 -4.69 15.73 1.35
CA GLY A 24 -3.81 14.59 1.40
C GLY A 24 -4.27 13.63 0.34
N ILE A 25 -3.60 13.68 -0.80
CA ILE A 25 -3.68 12.71 -1.89
C ILE A 25 -5.09 12.58 -2.45
N ASP A 26 -5.52 13.58 -3.17
CA ASP A 26 -6.59 13.41 -4.13
C ASP A 26 -6.03 12.64 -5.34
N PHE A 27 -6.06 11.32 -5.24
CA PHE A 27 -5.74 10.45 -6.37
C PHE A 27 -6.55 10.81 -7.63
N ARG A 28 -7.74 11.34 -7.46
CA ARG A 28 -8.58 11.82 -8.57
C ARG A 28 -8.02 13.10 -9.20
N GLY A 29 -7.44 13.99 -8.40
CA GLY A 29 -6.77 15.19 -8.88
C GLY A 29 -5.47 14.87 -9.63
N ALA A 30 -4.66 13.96 -9.13
CA ALA A 30 -3.44 13.51 -9.79
C ALA A 30 -3.77 12.82 -11.13
N PHE A 31 -4.84 12.04 -11.20
CA PHE A 31 -5.29 11.40 -12.43
C PHE A 31 -5.87 12.39 -13.46
N ARG A 32 -6.39 13.54 -13.05
CA ARG A 32 -6.94 14.56 -13.97
C ARG A 32 -5.86 15.33 -14.73
N ILE A 33 -4.65 15.39 -14.21
CA ILE A 33 -3.53 16.15 -14.79
C ILE A 33 -2.70 15.28 -15.72
N LEU A 34 -2.79 13.95 -15.58
CA LEU A 34 -1.99 13.00 -16.34
C LEU A 34 -2.66 12.65 -17.67
N ASN A 35 -1.93 12.88 -18.75
CA ASN A 35 -2.23 12.34 -20.05
C ASN A 35 -2.25 10.80 -19.99
N ILE A 36 -3.09 10.14 -20.79
CA ILE A 36 -3.11 8.68 -20.90
C ILE A 36 -1.72 8.13 -21.27
N SER A 37 -0.97 8.86 -22.10
CA SER A 37 0.41 8.52 -22.45
C SER A 37 1.38 8.57 -21.25
N GLU A 38 1.17 9.49 -20.31
CA GLU A 38 1.98 9.58 -19.09
C GLU A 38 1.70 8.44 -18.13
N LEU A 39 0.45 7.96 -18.05
CA LEU A 39 0.09 6.77 -17.26
C LEU A 39 0.75 5.50 -17.79
N HIS A 40 0.93 5.37 -19.10
CA HIS A 40 1.60 4.22 -19.72
C HIS A 40 3.11 4.19 -19.53
N GLN A 41 3.73 5.32 -19.20
CA GLN A 41 5.18 5.42 -18.93
C GLN A 41 5.53 5.18 -17.47
N ARG A 42 4.55 5.12 -16.58
CA ARG A 42 4.76 4.83 -15.16
C ARG A 42 4.88 3.34 -14.91
N ASN A 43 5.94 2.98 -14.23
CA ASN A 43 6.21 1.61 -13.83
C ASN A 43 6.35 1.51 -12.31
N TRP A 44 6.19 0.30 -11.81
CA TRP A 44 6.49 -0.01 -10.43
C TRP A 44 7.96 -0.34 -10.25
N TYR A 45 8.52 0.17 -9.18
CA TYR A 45 9.87 -0.11 -8.70
C TYR A 45 9.83 -0.56 -7.25
N LEU A 46 10.74 -1.42 -6.85
CA LEU A 46 10.93 -1.78 -5.46
C LEU A 46 12.02 -0.91 -4.86
N ALA A 47 11.79 -0.37 -3.68
CA ALA A 47 12.70 0.51 -2.98
C ALA A 47 12.76 0.20 -1.49
N GLN A 48 13.74 0.76 -0.82
CA GLN A 48 13.98 0.59 0.61
C GLN A 48 13.86 1.92 1.34
N TYR A 49 13.34 1.87 2.54
CA TYR A 49 13.24 2.99 3.46
C TYR A 49 13.71 2.60 4.87
N ILE A 50 13.98 3.58 5.71
CA ILE A 50 14.33 3.36 7.12
C ILE A 50 13.05 3.04 7.89
N PRO A 51 12.87 1.80 8.42
CA PRO A 51 11.58 1.33 8.94
C PRO A 51 11.24 1.80 10.35
N THR A 52 12.02 2.68 10.94
CA THR A 52 11.86 3.13 12.32
C THR A 52 10.95 4.34 12.44
N GLY A 53 10.23 4.44 13.57
CA GLY A 53 9.38 5.58 13.88
C GLY A 53 8.28 5.80 12.86
N LYS A 54 8.09 7.05 12.45
CA LYS A 54 7.12 7.46 11.43
C LYS A 54 7.74 7.74 10.07
N ASN A 55 8.90 7.17 9.80
CA ASN A 55 9.62 7.40 8.55
C ASN A 55 8.80 6.99 7.32
N ARG A 56 8.08 5.88 7.39
CA ARG A 56 7.22 5.45 6.28
C ARG A 56 6.15 6.50 5.96
N GLU A 57 5.43 6.96 6.95
CA GLU A 57 4.35 7.94 6.79
C GLU A 57 4.89 9.27 6.24
N HIS A 58 5.99 9.75 6.77
CA HIS A 58 6.63 10.97 6.32
C HIS A 58 7.17 10.85 4.88
N LEU A 59 7.84 9.74 4.57
CA LEU A 59 8.35 9.47 3.23
C LEU A 59 7.22 9.36 2.20
N PHE A 60 6.18 8.61 2.51
CA PHE A 60 5.06 8.41 1.60
C PHE A 60 4.29 9.70 1.33
N SER A 61 4.10 10.53 2.35
CA SER A 61 3.51 11.85 2.20
C SER A 61 4.34 12.74 1.28
N TRP A 62 5.64 12.78 1.50
CA TRP A 62 6.56 13.56 0.65
C TRP A 62 6.61 13.05 -0.79
N LEU A 63 6.68 11.72 -0.99
CA LEU A 63 6.67 11.12 -2.33
C LEU A 63 5.38 11.45 -3.08
N SER A 64 4.25 11.45 -2.40
CA SER A 64 2.97 11.83 -3.00
C SER A 64 2.96 13.30 -3.44
N GLU A 65 3.62 14.19 -2.71
CA GLU A 65 3.83 15.59 -3.12
C GLU A 65 4.71 15.70 -4.38
N GLN A 66 5.58 14.73 -4.61
CA GLN A 66 6.39 14.63 -5.82
C GLN A 66 5.63 13.98 -7.01
N HIS A 67 4.33 13.74 -6.86
CA HIS A 67 3.47 13.11 -7.88
C HIS A 67 3.86 11.68 -8.26
N VAL A 68 4.50 10.96 -7.37
CA VAL A 68 4.74 9.52 -7.49
C VAL A 68 3.89 8.77 -6.46
N LEU A 69 3.60 7.51 -6.72
CA LEU A 69 2.72 6.69 -5.90
C LEU A 69 3.51 5.66 -5.10
N PRO A 70 3.73 5.88 -3.80
CA PRO A 70 4.30 4.86 -2.92
C PRO A 70 3.21 3.91 -2.42
N TRP A 71 3.57 2.65 -2.26
CA TRP A 71 2.69 1.65 -1.66
C TRP A 71 3.50 0.54 -1.00
N THR A 72 3.03 0.06 0.13
CA THR A 72 3.54 -1.15 0.77
C THR A 72 2.38 -1.88 1.44
N PRO A 73 2.37 -3.23 1.43
CA PRO A 73 1.31 -3.96 2.11
C PRO A 73 1.40 -3.79 3.62
N LEU A 74 0.25 -3.56 4.23
CA LEU A 74 0.08 -3.34 5.65
C LEU A 74 -0.89 -4.37 6.22
N ILE A 75 -0.65 -4.79 7.45
CA ILE A 75 -1.55 -5.65 8.22
C ILE A 75 -1.91 -5.01 9.55
N LEU A 76 -3.13 -5.28 9.99
CA LEU A 76 -3.61 -4.87 11.30
C LEU A 76 -3.39 -6.00 12.29
N LYS A 77 -2.56 -5.76 13.30
CA LYS A 77 -2.32 -6.69 14.40
C LYS A 77 -2.99 -6.20 15.67
N LYS A 78 -3.60 -7.13 16.41
CA LYS A 78 -4.06 -6.89 17.76
C LYS A 78 -2.93 -7.22 18.73
N VAL A 79 -2.50 -6.22 19.49
CA VAL A 79 -1.45 -6.39 20.50
C VAL A 79 -2.08 -6.23 21.88
N ARG A 80 -1.78 -7.16 22.77
CA ARG A 80 -2.26 -7.09 24.14
C ARG A 80 -1.70 -5.84 24.83
N ARG A 81 -2.55 -5.11 25.53
CA ARG A 81 -2.13 -3.95 26.30
C ARG A 81 -1.29 -4.40 27.49
N THR A 82 -0.20 -3.69 27.73
CA THR A 82 0.69 -3.90 28.89
C THR A 82 0.39 -2.94 30.05
N ASP A 83 -0.51 -1.97 29.81
CA ASP A 83 -0.97 -1.07 30.85
C ASP A 83 -2.06 -1.74 31.72
N LYS A 84 -2.47 -1.06 32.80
CA LYS A 84 -3.44 -1.58 33.76
C LYS A 84 -4.85 -1.84 33.19
N VAL A 85 -5.08 -1.52 31.92
CA VAL A 85 -6.36 -1.70 31.26
C VAL A 85 -6.35 -3.01 30.49
N CYS A 86 -7.25 -3.93 30.82
CA CYS A 86 -7.42 -5.14 30.03
C CYS A 86 -7.91 -4.81 28.62
N GLY A 87 -7.30 -5.41 27.60
CA GLY A 87 -7.71 -5.26 26.24
C GLY A 87 -6.57 -5.36 25.23
N TYR A 88 -6.91 -5.07 23.98
CA TYR A 88 -5.97 -5.12 22.87
C TYR A 88 -5.92 -3.74 22.20
N ARG A 89 -4.74 -3.35 21.77
CA ARG A 89 -4.55 -2.23 20.83
C ARG A 89 -4.40 -2.78 19.43
N ARG A 90 -4.94 -2.06 18.47
CA ARG A 90 -4.75 -2.36 17.05
C ARG A 90 -3.54 -1.57 16.56
N HIS A 91 -2.57 -2.28 15.98
CA HIS A 91 -1.40 -1.68 15.37
C HIS A 91 -1.30 -2.07 13.91
N ILE A 92 -0.98 -1.10 13.07
CA ILE A 92 -0.71 -1.33 11.66
C ILE A 92 0.79 -1.62 11.52
N HIS A 93 1.11 -2.76 10.91
CA HIS A 93 2.47 -3.20 10.65
C HIS A 93 2.70 -3.39 9.16
N ALA A 94 3.90 -3.05 8.70
CA ALA A 94 4.33 -3.38 7.36
C ALA A 94 4.58 -4.89 7.24
N VAL A 95 4.10 -5.49 6.15
CA VAL A 95 4.37 -6.90 5.84
C VAL A 95 5.86 -7.09 5.53
N PHE A 96 6.46 -6.11 4.84
CA PHE A 96 7.87 -6.07 4.48
C PHE A 96 8.53 -4.82 5.07
N PRO A 97 8.90 -4.81 6.37
CA PRO A 97 9.50 -3.62 6.98
C PRO A 97 10.74 -3.18 6.22
N GLY A 98 10.79 -1.89 5.88
CA GLY A 98 11.91 -1.32 5.15
C GLY A 98 11.83 -1.43 3.62
N TYR A 99 10.78 -2.03 3.06
CA TYR A 99 10.56 -2.17 1.62
C TYR A 99 9.22 -1.57 1.20
N PHE A 100 9.21 -0.92 0.06
CA PHE A 100 7.98 -0.39 -0.52
C PHE A 100 8.05 -0.38 -2.05
N PHE A 101 6.89 -0.31 -2.66
CA PHE A 101 6.76 -0.16 -4.10
C PHE A 101 6.52 1.31 -4.44
N LEU A 102 7.10 1.75 -5.53
CA LEU A 102 6.97 3.10 -6.03
C LEU A 102 6.57 3.09 -7.50
N LYS A 103 5.42 3.68 -7.81
CA LYS A 103 4.98 3.87 -9.19
C LYS A 103 5.43 5.23 -9.67
N ALA A 104 6.32 5.26 -10.64
CA ALA A 104 6.94 6.47 -11.15
C ALA A 104 7.33 6.32 -12.63
N ASP A 105 7.47 7.46 -13.29
CA ASP A 105 8.08 7.57 -14.60
C ASP A 105 9.51 8.11 -14.45
N PRO A 106 10.55 7.33 -14.79
CA PRO A 106 11.93 7.76 -14.60
C PRO A 106 12.33 8.96 -15.47
N GLU A 107 11.61 9.22 -16.55
CA GLU A 107 11.86 10.39 -17.40
C GLU A 107 11.27 11.67 -16.81
N SER A 108 10.09 11.58 -16.20
CA SER A 108 9.42 12.73 -15.57
C SER A 108 9.85 12.96 -14.14
N HIS A 109 10.30 11.91 -13.44
CA HIS A 109 10.66 11.96 -12.03
C HIS A 109 12.14 11.59 -11.86
N SER A 110 12.92 12.54 -11.36
CA SER A 110 14.35 12.27 -11.07
C SER A 110 14.49 11.32 -9.88
N PHE A 111 15.03 10.14 -10.11
CA PHE A 111 15.33 9.18 -9.04
C PHE A 111 16.37 9.71 -8.07
N THR A 112 17.32 10.50 -8.55
CA THR A 112 18.28 11.20 -7.70
C THR A 112 17.58 12.17 -6.75
N HIS A 113 16.56 12.88 -7.21
CA HIS A 113 15.75 13.77 -6.37
C HIS A 113 14.94 12.99 -5.34
N LEU A 114 14.31 11.89 -5.72
CA LEU A 114 13.53 11.06 -4.82
C LEU A 114 14.37 10.44 -3.70
N ARG A 115 15.62 10.10 -3.98
CA ARG A 115 16.58 9.59 -2.98
C ARG A 115 17.05 10.63 -1.95
N ARG A 116 16.77 11.89 -2.15
CA ARG A 116 17.20 12.97 -1.22
C ARG A 116 16.46 12.96 0.11
N HIS A 117 15.28 12.35 0.17
CA HIS A 117 14.56 12.24 1.43
C HIS A 117 15.35 11.40 2.42
N SER A 118 15.48 11.89 3.67
CA SER A 118 16.29 11.24 4.70
C SER A 118 15.85 9.81 5.03
N ALA A 119 14.59 9.48 4.86
CA ALA A 119 14.05 8.15 5.10
C ALA A 119 14.15 7.21 3.89
N PHE A 120 14.47 7.72 2.71
CA PHE A 120 14.66 6.92 1.50
C PHE A 120 16.08 6.36 1.47
N LEU A 121 16.22 5.04 1.48
CA LEU A 121 17.55 4.42 1.42
C LEU A 121 18.05 4.30 -0.02
N ASP A 122 17.43 3.49 -0.83
CA ASP A 122 17.75 3.34 -2.24
C ASP A 122 16.69 2.46 -2.95
N PHE A 123 16.76 2.44 -4.27
CA PHE A 123 16.05 1.46 -5.08
C PHE A 123 16.70 0.09 -4.95
N VAL A 124 15.88 -0.96 -5.00
CA VAL A 124 16.38 -2.33 -5.04
C VAL A 124 16.88 -2.62 -6.46
N LYS A 125 18.13 -3.04 -6.53
CA LYS A 125 18.78 -3.43 -7.79
C LYS A 125 18.70 -4.92 -7.98
N MET A 126 18.41 -5.34 -9.19
CA MET A 126 18.42 -6.73 -9.64
C MET A 126 19.49 -6.87 -10.70
N ALA A 127 20.46 -7.76 -10.46
CA ALA A 127 21.65 -7.90 -11.33
C ALA A 127 22.39 -6.56 -11.56
N GLY A 128 22.47 -5.73 -10.52
CA GLY A 128 23.18 -4.45 -10.55
C GLY A 128 22.40 -3.27 -11.14
N GLU A 129 21.16 -3.48 -11.60
CA GLU A 129 20.34 -2.46 -12.25
C GLU A 129 19.00 -2.27 -11.54
N ILE A 130 18.49 -1.04 -11.57
CA ILE A 130 17.13 -0.72 -11.13
C ILE A 130 16.18 -1.23 -12.21
N LYS A 131 15.40 -2.27 -11.87
CA LYS A 131 14.42 -2.88 -12.80
C LYS A 131 13.00 -2.58 -12.37
N THR A 132 12.11 -2.57 -13.34
CA THR A 132 10.69 -2.51 -13.10
C THR A 132 10.15 -3.78 -12.47
N VAL A 133 9.15 -3.64 -11.62
CA VAL A 133 8.36 -4.75 -11.09
C VAL A 133 7.10 -4.89 -11.94
N ARG A 134 6.73 -6.11 -12.30
CA ARG A 134 5.49 -6.37 -13.05
C ARG A 134 4.27 -5.89 -12.26
N GLU A 135 3.37 -5.23 -12.94
CA GLU A 135 2.15 -4.69 -12.33
C GLU A 135 1.27 -5.80 -11.73
N ASP A 136 1.21 -6.97 -12.35
CA ASP A 136 0.44 -8.10 -11.83
C ASP A 136 0.96 -8.61 -10.48
N ILE A 137 2.26 -8.50 -10.20
CA ILE A 137 2.85 -8.82 -8.90
C ILE A 137 2.34 -7.86 -7.84
N VAL A 138 2.41 -6.56 -8.10
CA VAL A 138 1.95 -5.54 -7.16
C VAL A 138 0.44 -5.66 -6.91
N GLN A 139 -0.34 -5.84 -7.96
CA GLN A 139 -1.79 -6.04 -7.84
C GLN A 139 -2.16 -7.32 -7.09
N SER A 140 -1.39 -8.40 -7.27
CA SER A 140 -1.57 -9.64 -6.50
C SER A 140 -1.37 -9.40 -5.00
N LEU A 141 -0.33 -8.64 -4.65
CA LEU A 141 -0.07 -8.26 -3.26
C LEU A 141 -1.18 -7.35 -2.70
N MET A 142 -1.67 -6.40 -3.48
CA MET A 142 -2.79 -5.54 -3.09
C MET A 142 -4.07 -6.34 -2.83
N LYS A 143 -4.28 -7.42 -3.56
CA LYS A 143 -5.44 -8.30 -3.39
C LYS A 143 -5.34 -9.12 -2.10
N VAL A 144 -4.16 -9.65 -1.80
CA VAL A 144 -3.92 -10.42 -0.56
C VAL A 144 -3.86 -9.52 0.67
N TYR A 145 -3.34 -8.32 0.50
CA TYR A 145 -3.20 -7.32 1.57
C TYR A 145 -4.01 -6.06 1.26
N PRO A 146 -5.35 -6.11 1.35
CA PRO A 146 -6.17 -4.92 1.18
C PRO A 146 -5.87 -3.90 2.27
N ASP A 147 -6.14 -2.62 1.99
CA ASP A 147 -5.93 -1.55 2.96
C ASP A 147 -6.68 -1.86 4.27
N PRO A 148 -5.96 -1.98 5.40
CA PRO A 148 -6.59 -2.29 6.68
C PRO A 148 -7.53 -1.18 7.19
N ALA A 149 -7.48 0.02 6.64
CA ALA A 149 -8.40 1.11 6.94
C ALA A 149 -9.79 0.92 6.29
N LEU A 150 -9.90 0.06 5.26
CA LEU A 150 -11.17 -0.22 4.61
C LEU A 150 -12.05 -1.11 5.49
N ASN A 151 -13.35 -0.78 5.54
CA ASN A 151 -14.34 -1.65 6.16
C ASN A 151 -14.63 -2.89 5.26
N PRO A 152 -15.26 -3.94 5.80
CA PRO A 152 -15.53 -5.15 5.03
C PRO A 152 -16.35 -4.91 3.75
N ALA A 153 -17.34 -4.01 3.77
CA ALA A 153 -18.16 -3.71 2.60
C ALA A 153 -17.33 -3.06 1.48
N ALA A 154 -16.44 -2.10 1.81
CA ALA A 154 -15.54 -1.48 0.85
C ALA A 154 -14.54 -2.48 0.26
N ARG A 155 -14.08 -3.45 1.06
CA ARG A 155 -13.22 -4.55 0.58
C ARG A 155 -13.93 -5.43 -0.42
N GLU A 156 -15.18 -5.81 -0.15
CA GLU A 156 -15.99 -6.61 -1.07
C GLU A 156 -16.24 -5.89 -2.38
N GLU A 157 -16.51 -4.59 -2.35
CA GLU A 157 -16.69 -3.77 -3.56
C GLU A 157 -15.40 -3.73 -4.40
N LEU A 158 -14.24 -3.57 -3.78
CA LEU A 158 -12.96 -3.56 -4.47
C LEU A 158 -12.64 -4.93 -5.07
N ASP A 159 -12.91 -6.02 -4.35
CA ASP A 159 -12.71 -7.36 -4.85
C ASP A 159 -13.64 -7.66 -6.04
N ALA A 160 -14.89 -7.24 -5.98
CA ALA A 160 -15.85 -7.39 -7.07
C ALA A 160 -15.45 -6.56 -8.32
N ALA A 161 -14.86 -5.38 -8.12
CA ALA A 161 -14.37 -4.52 -9.20
C ALA A 161 -13.02 -4.98 -9.78
N SER A 162 -12.30 -5.85 -9.10
CA SER A 162 -11.00 -6.35 -9.54
C SER A 162 -11.15 -7.29 -10.74
N THR A 163 -10.40 -7.00 -11.80
CA THR A 163 -10.28 -7.87 -12.99
C THR A 163 -9.08 -8.81 -12.91
N LEU A 164 -8.31 -8.74 -11.82
CA LEU A 164 -7.13 -9.58 -11.64
C LEU A 164 -7.52 -11.01 -11.29
N TRP A 165 -7.02 -11.94 -12.09
CA TRP A 165 -7.10 -13.37 -11.83
C TRP A 165 -5.75 -13.88 -11.31
N LEU A 166 -5.74 -14.38 -10.06
CA LEU A 166 -4.57 -15.04 -9.52
C LEU A 166 -4.51 -16.48 -10.02
N THR A 167 -3.37 -16.88 -10.56
CA THR A 167 -3.09 -18.29 -10.82
C THR A 167 -3.04 -19.05 -9.49
N LYS A 168 -3.34 -20.34 -9.53
CA LYS A 168 -3.22 -21.19 -8.34
C LYS A 168 -1.79 -21.17 -7.78
N ALA A 169 -0.80 -21.23 -8.64
CA ALA A 169 0.62 -21.18 -8.25
C ALA A 169 0.97 -19.86 -7.55
N ARG A 170 0.51 -18.71 -8.08
CA ARG A 170 0.73 -17.39 -7.49
C ARG A 170 0.04 -17.28 -6.14
N TYR A 171 -1.21 -17.71 -6.05
CA TYR A 171 -1.97 -17.70 -4.80
C TYR A 171 -1.30 -18.54 -3.71
N GLN A 172 -0.87 -19.75 -4.04
CA GLN A 172 -0.15 -20.62 -3.10
C GLN A 172 1.19 -20.01 -2.66
N TYR A 173 1.90 -19.37 -3.57
CA TYR A 173 3.14 -18.66 -3.23
C TYR A 173 2.88 -17.54 -2.22
N LEU A 174 1.86 -16.73 -2.45
CA LEU A 174 1.51 -15.61 -1.55
C LEU A 174 1.01 -16.11 -0.19
N LEU A 175 0.28 -17.23 -0.13
CA LEU A 175 -0.08 -17.87 1.13
C LEU A 175 1.15 -18.34 1.90
N ARG A 176 2.11 -18.93 1.22
CA ARG A 176 3.38 -19.35 1.83
C ARG A 176 4.18 -18.17 2.35
N LEU A 177 4.21 -17.06 1.61
CA LEU A 177 4.83 -15.82 2.02
C LEU A 177 4.15 -15.27 3.28
N ASP A 178 2.82 -15.20 3.29
CA ASP A 178 2.04 -14.70 4.42
C ASP A 178 2.20 -15.57 5.68
N ALA A 179 2.37 -16.86 5.51
CA ALA A 179 2.57 -17.81 6.61
C ALA A 179 3.93 -17.69 7.29
N GLN A 180 4.89 -16.96 6.74
CA GLN A 180 6.20 -16.79 7.33
C GLN A 180 6.11 -15.95 8.61
N PRO A 181 6.60 -16.44 9.75
CA PRO A 181 6.49 -15.73 11.03
C PRO A 181 7.45 -14.55 11.14
N LEU A 182 8.59 -14.59 10.44
CA LEU A 182 9.63 -13.57 10.49
C LEU A 182 9.54 -12.63 9.29
N PRO A 183 9.68 -11.31 9.50
CA PRO A 183 9.72 -10.35 8.39
C PRO A 183 10.81 -10.65 7.36
N GLU A 184 11.99 -11.08 7.81
CA GLU A 184 13.12 -11.42 6.94
C GLU A 184 12.78 -12.55 5.97
N SER A 185 12.04 -13.55 6.43
CA SER A 185 11.59 -14.65 5.58
C SER A 185 10.57 -14.19 4.54
N ARG A 186 9.67 -13.30 4.91
CA ARG A 186 8.72 -12.69 3.96
C ARG A 186 9.44 -11.85 2.91
N ILE A 187 10.41 -11.06 3.33
CA ILE A 187 11.24 -10.24 2.43
C ILE A 187 12.02 -11.10 1.46
N ALA A 188 12.61 -12.20 1.91
CA ALA A 188 13.31 -13.13 1.04
C ALA A 188 12.40 -13.69 -0.05
N LEU A 189 11.17 -14.07 0.29
CA LEU A 189 10.17 -14.53 -0.68
C LEU A 189 9.69 -13.42 -1.61
N LEU A 190 9.57 -12.18 -1.11
CA LEU A 190 9.27 -11.02 -1.95
C LEU A 190 10.36 -10.79 -2.99
N LEU A 191 11.62 -10.76 -2.59
CA LEU A 191 12.74 -10.53 -3.50
C LEU A 191 12.85 -11.62 -4.57
N HIS A 192 12.58 -12.86 -4.20
CA HIS A 192 12.50 -13.96 -5.15
C HIS A 192 11.35 -13.77 -6.15
N LEU A 193 10.18 -13.37 -5.68
CA LEU A 193 8.99 -13.14 -6.51
C LEU A 193 9.22 -12.03 -7.54
N VAL A 194 9.85 -10.92 -7.16
CA VAL A 194 10.07 -9.77 -8.05
C VAL A 194 11.24 -9.98 -9.00
N SER A 195 12.21 -10.84 -8.67
CA SER A 195 13.37 -11.12 -9.50
C SER A 195 13.16 -12.26 -10.49
N ASP A 196 12.20 -13.14 -10.23
CA ASP A 196 11.95 -14.33 -11.06
C ASP A 196 10.82 -14.04 -12.06
N ASP A 197 11.16 -13.28 -13.10
CA ASP A 197 10.23 -12.85 -14.14
C ASP A 197 9.57 -14.05 -14.85
N GLY A 198 8.38 -14.40 -14.43
CA GLY A 198 7.51 -15.31 -15.14
C GLY A 198 7.54 -16.77 -14.69
N ALA A 199 8.37 -17.17 -13.73
CA ALA A 199 8.38 -18.56 -13.23
C ALA A 199 7.10 -18.98 -12.49
N LEU A 200 6.21 -18.01 -12.18
CA LEU A 200 4.95 -18.21 -11.45
C LEU A 200 3.72 -17.69 -12.22
N THR A 201 3.84 -17.57 -13.52
CA THR A 201 2.69 -17.26 -14.40
C THR A 201 1.86 -18.48 -14.71
#